data_48127484f2b06a922841e25f0be878da
#
_entry.id   48127484f2b06a922841e25f0be878da
#
_cell.length_a   1.000
_cell.length_b   1.000
_cell.length_c   1.000
_cell.angle_alpha   90.00
_cell.angle_beta   90.00
_cell.angle_gamma   90.00
#
_symmetry.space_group_name_H-M   'P 1'
#
loop_
_entity.id
_entity.type
_entity.pdbx_description
1 polymer ?
#
loop_
_entity_poly.entity_id
_entity_poly.type
_entity_poly.pdbx_seq_one_letter_code
_entity_poly.pdbx_strand_id
1 'polypeptide(L)'
;MNSSFLNLHILIVLLLGFTFIGCNSLKVEESVVGLGWSNNSVNTVVFRNSAVVSTNEYQFTAYYNPEGYLILAKRRLNSNTWKIKKTAYKGNVKDAHNTISIAMDADGFLHVSWDQHNTKLRYARSKFPLELELTEELSMTGLQEDKVTYPEFHNLANGKLLFCYRSGESGRGNMVINSYDVETNKWTQLQNNLLDGEEKRSAYWQTAIDSLGNIHLSWVWRETWDVSSNHDMCYAISRDGGITWEQSNGKKYELPITQETAEIAWEIPQKSSLINQTSMVVDKEGVPYIATYWNNDKSPQYKVVYLKDKQWKLLNTDFRKSSFYLGGGGTKRIPISRPKIIIDSERIHLL
;
A
#
# COMPACT_ATOMS: atom_id res chain seq x y z
N MET A 1 -39.23 16.01 59.91
CA MET A 1 -39.03 14.72 59.22
C MET A 1 -39.42 14.85 57.79
N ASN A 2 -38.57 15.33 56.85
CA ASN A 2 -38.85 15.22 55.38
C ASN A 2 -37.69 15.69 54.50
N SER A 3 -36.48 15.90 55.01
CA SER A 3 -35.31 16.31 54.19
C SER A 3 -34.36 15.16 53.81
N SER A 4 -34.39 14.04 54.55
CA SER A 4 -33.48 12.91 54.35
C SER A 4 -33.94 11.96 53.21
N PHE A 5 -35.23 11.88 52.90
CA PHE A 5 -35.71 11.03 51.80
C PHE A 5 -35.51 11.63 50.41
N LEU A 6 -35.52 12.96 50.26
CA LEU A 6 -35.33 13.62 48.98
C LEU A 6 -33.87 13.50 48.49
N ASN A 7 -32.90 13.56 49.39
CA ASN A 7 -31.48 13.45 49.09
C ASN A 7 -31.10 12.02 48.71
N LEU A 8 -31.78 10.99 49.24
CA LEU A 8 -31.52 9.60 48.90
C LEU A 8 -31.99 9.25 47.49
N HIS A 9 -33.13 9.81 47.04
CA HIS A 9 -33.64 9.59 45.67
C HIS A 9 -32.80 10.28 44.61
N ILE A 10 -32.29 11.47 44.89
CA ILE A 10 -31.36 12.19 43.99
C ILE A 10 -30.03 11.47 43.89
N LEU A 11 -29.52 10.87 44.95
CA LEU A 11 -28.26 10.10 44.93
C LEU A 11 -28.42 8.77 44.15
N ILE A 12 -29.57 8.10 44.27
CA ILE A 12 -29.88 6.87 43.52
C ILE A 12 -30.06 7.17 42.00
N VAL A 13 -30.70 8.29 41.64
CA VAL A 13 -30.83 8.72 40.24
C VAL A 13 -29.49 9.13 39.62
N LEU A 14 -28.60 9.75 40.40
CA LEU A 14 -27.23 10.05 39.97
C LEU A 14 -26.37 8.79 39.81
N LEU A 15 -26.53 7.79 40.69
CA LEU A 15 -25.80 6.50 40.54
C LEU A 15 -26.31 5.63 39.38
N LEU A 16 -27.60 5.70 39.05
CA LEU A 16 -28.16 5.00 37.86
C LEU A 16 -27.82 5.67 36.51
N GLY A 17 -27.46 6.96 36.54
CA GLY A 17 -27.03 7.68 35.36
C GLY A 17 -25.61 7.35 34.86
N PHE A 18 -24.78 6.66 35.64
CA PHE A 18 -23.39 6.34 35.30
C PHE A 18 -23.16 4.92 34.76
N THR A 19 -24.18 4.12 34.53
CA THR A 19 -24.00 2.70 34.15
C THR A 19 -24.19 2.40 32.68
N PHE A 20 -24.27 3.41 31.79
CA PHE A 20 -24.33 3.18 30.30
C PHE A 20 -23.21 3.88 29.55
N ILE A 21 -21.98 3.82 30.03
CA ILE A 21 -20.84 3.89 29.14
C ILE A 21 -20.62 2.46 28.64
N GLY A 22 -21.43 2.03 27.70
CA GLY A 22 -21.18 0.83 26.93
C GLY A 22 -19.86 1.02 26.19
N CYS A 23 -18.80 0.38 26.66
CA CYS A 23 -17.63 0.16 25.88
C CYS A 23 -18.10 -0.64 24.64
N ASN A 24 -18.31 0.01 23.50
CA ASN A 24 -18.47 -0.67 22.24
C ASN A 24 -17.13 -1.35 21.96
N SER A 25 -16.95 -2.56 22.47
CA SER A 25 -15.82 -3.39 22.10
C SER A 25 -15.94 -3.68 20.61
N LEU A 26 -14.92 -3.29 19.86
CA LEU A 26 -14.81 -3.67 18.47
C LEU A 26 -14.92 -5.20 18.37
N LYS A 27 -15.99 -5.70 17.74
CA LYS A 27 -16.14 -7.14 17.51
C LYS A 27 -15.27 -7.50 16.32
N VAL A 28 -14.17 -8.21 16.58
CA VAL A 28 -13.31 -8.77 15.53
C VAL A 28 -13.86 -10.14 15.16
N GLU A 29 -14.13 -10.34 13.87
CA GLU A 29 -14.50 -11.64 13.31
C GLU A 29 -13.38 -12.15 12.42
N GLU A 30 -12.96 -13.38 12.65
CA GLU A 30 -11.93 -14.05 11.86
C GLU A 30 -12.57 -15.10 10.95
N SER A 31 -12.09 -15.18 9.70
CA SER A 31 -12.44 -16.25 8.79
C SER A 31 -11.20 -16.79 8.10
N VAL A 32 -11.01 -18.10 8.14
CA VAL A 32 -9.89 -18.76 7.48
C VAL A 32 -10.20 -19.00 6.01
N VAL A 33 -9.34 -18.46 5.13
CA VAL A 33 -9.45 -18.67 3.68
C VAL A 33 -8.84 -20.00 3.28
N GLY A 34 -7.61 -20.28 3.74
CA GLY A 34 -6.89 -21.52 3.42
C GLY A 34 -5.43 -21.46 3.84
N LEU A 35 -4.69 -22.54 3.59
CA LEU A 35 -3.27 -22.61 3.90
C LEU A 35 -2.46 -21.85 2.86
N GLY A 36 -1.62 -20.93 3.31
CA GLY A 36 -0.71 -20.12 2.50
C GLY A 36 0.74 -20.52 2.67
N TRP A 37 1.59 -20.14 1.71
CA TRP A 37 3.04 -20.22 1.85
C TRP A 37 3.49 -19.33 3.02
N SER A 38 4.30 -19.88 3.93
CA SER A 38 4.69 -19.22 5.18
C SER A 38 6.20 -19.23 5.48
N ASN A 39 7.04 -19.76 4.58
CA ASN A 39 8.50 -19.79 4.80
C ASN A 39 9.18 -18.43 4.65
N ASN A 40 8.48 -17.43 4.11
CA ASN A 40 8.85 -16.04 4.05
C ASN A 40 7.58 -15.17 4.00
N SER A 41 7.76 -13.84 3.87
CA SER A 41 6.68 -12.86 3.94
C SER A 41 5.96 -12.61 2.61
N VAL A 42 6.11 -13.41 1.55
CA VAL A 42 5.54 -13.14 0.22
C VAL A 42 4.03 -12.87 0.23
N ASN A 43 3.30 -13.52 1.13
CA ASN A 43 1.86 -13.30 1.32
C ASN A 43 1.51 -12.15 2.28
N THR A 44 2.49 -11.52 2.94
CA THR A 44 2.26 -10.56 4.04
C THR A 44 3.16 -9.33 4.02
N VAL A 45 3.99 -9.15 2.99
CA VAL A 45 4.86 -7.96 2.91
C VAL A 45 4.04 -6.67 2.78
N VAL A 46 4.55 -5.58 3.36
CA VAL A 46 3.85 -4.30 3.43
C VAL A 46 3.58 -3.67 2.06
N PHE A 47 4.44 -3.88 1.08
CA PHE A 47 4.24 -3.43 -0.30
C PHE A 47 3.32 -4.34 -1.12
N ARG A 48 2.75 -5.38 -0.50
CA ARG A 48 1.66 -6.15 -1.06
C ARG A 48 0.34 -5.41 -0.81
N ASN A 49 0.16 -4.32 -1.49
CA ASN A 49 -1.10 -3.61 -1.50
C ASN A 49 -2.10 -4.34 -2.40
N SER A 50 -3.39 -4.16 -2.16
CA SER A 50 -4.46 -4.72 -2.99
C SER A 50 -4.44 -6.26 -3.09
N ALA A 51 -4.14 -6.95 -1.98
CA ALA A 51 -4.31 -8.40 -1.89
C ALA A 51 -5.75 -8.79 -1.54
N VAL A 52 -6.56 -7.81 -1.17
CA VAL A 52 -7.99 -7.93 -0.85
C VAL A 52 -8.74 -6.80 -1.56
N VAL A 53 -9.82 -7.12 -2.23
CA VAL A 53 -10.74 -6.14 -2.82
C VAL A 53 -12.17 -6.50 -2.46
N SER A 54 -12.98 -5.48 -2.18
CA SER A 54 -14.39 -5.66 -1.82
C SER A 54 -15.26 -4.89 -2.80
N THR A 55 -16.38 -5.50 -3.17
CA THR A 55 -17.53 -4.86 -3.81
C THR A 55 -18.62 -4.62 -2.76
N ASN A 56 -19.79 -4.14 -3.17
CA ASN A 56 -20.93 -3.99 -2.25
C ASN A 56 -21.44 -5.33 -1.68
N GLU A 57 -21.18 -6.46 -2.35
CA GLU A 57 -21.70 -7.78 -1.95
C GLU A 57 -20.61 -8.79 -1.61
N TYR A 58 -19.45 -8.70 -2.25
CA TYR A 58 -18.40 -9.72 -2.19
C TYR A 58 -17.07 -9.14 -1.73
N GLN A 59 -16.29 -10.01 -1.13
CA GLN A 59 -14.88 -9.79 -0.86
C GLN A 59 -14.05 -10.84 -1.61
N PHE A 60 -12.97 -10.39 -2.24
CA PHE A 60 -12.03 -11.22 -2.99
C PHE A 60 -10.66 -11.12 -2.36
N THR A 61 -9.90 -12.21 -2.40
CA THR A 61 -8.50 -12.22 -1.97
C THR A 61 -7.68 -13.19 -2.83
N ALA A 62 -6.37 -12.98 -2.84
CA ALA A 62 -5.43 -13.83 -3.54
C ALA A 62 -4.21 -14.12 -2.65
N TYR A 63 -3.64 -15.31 -2.74
CA TYR A 63 -2.43 -15.71 -2.02
C TYR A 63 -1.76 -16.89 -2.71
N TYR A 64 -0.51 -17.17 -2.37
CA TYR A 64 0.16 -18.41 -2.78
C TYR A 64 -0.05 -19.50 -1.73
N ASN A 65 -0.47 -20.68 -2.19
CA ASN A 65 -0.57 -21.85 -1.33
C ASN A 65 0.82 -22.47 -1.01
N PRO A 66 0.92 -23.51 -0.18
CA PRO A 66 2.21 -24.13 0.16
C PRO A 66 3.01 -24.65 -1.03
N GLU A 67 2.35 -25.03 -2.14
CA GLU A 67 3.00 -25.48 -3.38
C GLU A 67 3.34 -24.33 -4.36
N GLY A 68 3.08 -23.08 -3.98
CA GLY A 68 3.33 -21.89 -4.78
C GLY A 68 2.31 -21.61 -5.88
N TYR A 69 1.14 -22.26 -5.86
CA TYR A 69 0.07 -21.91 -6.79
C TYR A 69 -0.63 -20.63 -6.35
N LEU A 70 -0.98 -19.80 -7.34
CA LEU A 70 -1.87 -18.67 -7.15
C LEU A 70 -3.27 -19.18 -6.81
N ILE A 71 -3.77 -18.81 -5.63
CA ILE A 71 -5.12 -19.11 -5.17
C ILE A 71 -5.92 -17.82 -5.19
N LEU A 72 -7.12 -17.91 -5.74
CA LEU A 72 -8.14 -16.87 -5.65
C LEU A 72 -9.27 -17.35 -4.74
N ALA A 73 -9.80 -16.45 -3.94
CA ALA A 73 -10.95 -16.76 -3.11
C ALA A 73 -11.96 -15.61 -3.09
N LYS A 74 -13.26 -15.94 -3.01
CA LYS A 74 -14.32 -14.96 -2.81
C LYS A 74 -15.30 -15.42 -1.74
N ARG A 75 -15.91 -14.46 -1.02
CA ARG A 75 -17.05 -14.68 -0.10
C ARG A 75 -18.07 -13.57 -0.24
N ARG A 76 -19.30 -13.80 0.19
CA ARG A 76 -20.22 -12.70 0.47
C ARG A 76 -19.79 -11.96 1.73
N LEU A 77 -19.99 -10.64 1.79
CA LEU A 77 -19.58 -9.83 2.95
C LEU A 77 -20.24 -10.28 4.27
N ASN A 78 -21.47 -10.83 4.18
CA ASN A 78 -22.21 -11.35 5.34
C ASN A 78 -21.99 -12.85 5.59
N SER A 79 -20.96 -13.47 5.03
CA SER A 79 -20.65 -14.90 5.16
C SER A 79 -19.18 -15.12 5.48
N ASN A 80 -18.89 -16.11 6.32
CA ASN A 80 -17.53 -16.55 6.62
C ASN A 80 -17.08 -17.73 5.74
N THR A 81 -17.91 -18.14 4.75
CA THR A 81 -17.60 -19.23 3.83
C THR A 81 -16.96 -18.71 2.55
N TRP A 82 -15.74 -19.17 2.27
CA TRP A 82 -14.98 -18.82 1.08
C TRP A 82 -15.17 -19.84 -0.05
N LYS A 83 -15.48 -19.37 -1.25
CA LYS A 83 -15.33 -20.15 -2.49
C LYS A 83 -13.88 -19.99 -2.96
N ILE A 84 -13.15 -21.08 -3.08
CA ILE A 84 -11.71 -21.07 -3.37
C ILE A 84 -11.47 -21.66 -4.77
N LYS A 85 -10.58 -21.04 -5.53
CA LYS A 85 -10.12 -21.50 -6.83
C LYS A 85 -8.59 -21.60 -6.83
N LYS A 86 -8.05 -22.80 -6.97
CA LYS A 86 -6.65 -23.01 -7.34
C LYS A 86 -6.54 -22.75 -8.84
N THR A 87 -5.72 -21.79 -9.24
CA THR A 87 -5.45 -21.47 -10.64
C THR A 87 -4.40 -22.41 -11.22
N ALA A 88 -4.17 -22.37 -12.53
CA ALA A 88 -3.05 -23.06 -13.18
C ALA A 88 -1.70 -22.34 -12.95
N TYR A 89 -1.72 -21.12 -12.43
CA TYR A 89 -0.55 -20.25 -12.30
C TYR A 89 0.23 -20.50 -11.03
N LYS A 90 1.54 -20.41 -11.14
CA LYS A 90 2.48 -20.48 -10.01
C LYS A 90 3.35 -19.23 -9.95
N GLY A 91 3.86 -18.92 -8.74
CA GLY A 91 4.88 -17.92 -8.53
C GLY A 91 6.13 -18.53 -7.87
N ASN A 92 7.26 -17.85 -8.01
CA ASN A 92 8.47 -18.16 -7.26
C ASN A 92 8.34 -17.63 -5.82
N VAL A 93 7.66 -18.38 -4.97
CA VAL A 93 7.37 -18.02 -3.57
C VAL A 93 8.61 -17.96 -2.67
N LYS A 94 9.79 -18.39 -3.16
CA LYS A 94 11.05 -18.26 -2.40
C LYS A 94 11.56 -16.83 -2.33
N ASP A 95 11.10 -15.97 -3.25
CA ASP A 95 11.41 -14.54 -3.27
C ASP A 95 10.19 -13.73 -2.79
N ALA A 96 10.35 -13.02 -1.67
CA ALA A 96 9.28 -12.23 -1.08
C ALA A 96 8.89 -10.98 -1.90
N HIS A 97 9.62 -10.63 -2.97
CA HIS A 97 9.23 -9.56 -3.89
C HIS A 97 8.10 -9.99 -4.83
N ASN A 98 7.92 -11.28 -5.07
CA ASN A 98 6.95 -11.84 -6.03
C ASN A 98 5.51 -11.82 -5.48
N THR A 99 5.06 -10.65 -5.04
CA THR A 99 3.73 -10.46 -4.44
C THR A 99 2.62 -10.56 -5.49
N ILE A 100 1.38 -10.61 -5.00
CA ILE A 100 0.17 -10.61 -5.82
C ILE A 100 -0.54 -9.27 -5.61
N SER A 101 -1.02 -8.66 -6.70
CA SER A 101 -1.91 -7.50 -6.66
C SER A 101 -3.20 -7.83 -7.40
N ILE A 102 -4.35 -7.47 -6.83
CA ILE A 102 -5.66 -7.65 -7.44
C ILE A 102 -6.48 -6.37 -7.39
N ALA A 103 -7.33 -6.19 -8.38
CA ALA A 103 -8.34 -5.14 -8.39
C ALA A 103 -9.63 -5.65 -9.05
N MET A 104 -10.74 -5.01 -8.73
CA MET A 104 -12.03 -5.23 -9.41
C MET A 104 -12.34 -3.98 -10.23
N ASP A 105 -12.59 -4.14 -11.52
CA ASP A 105 -13.05 -3.03 -12.34
C ASP A 105 -14.55 -2.72 -12.13
N ALA A 106 -15.05 -1.65 -12.74
CA ALA A 106 -16.43 -1.23 -12.57
C ALA A 106 -17.47 -2.21 -13.17
N ASP A 107 -17.06 -3.03 -14.12
CA ASP A 107 -17.90 -4.09 -14.72
C ASP A 107 -17.84 -5.41 -13.94
N GLY A 108 -17.07 -5.44 -12.84
CA GLY A 108 -16.94 -6.60 -11.96
C GLY A 108 -15.94 -7.64 -12.42
N PHE A 109 -15.03 -7.33 -13.35
CA PHE A 109 -13.95 -8.23 -13.70
C PHE A 109 -12.79 -8.10 -12.73
N LEU A 110 -12.27 -9.24 -12.27
CA LEU A 110 -11.11 -9.31 -11.40
C LEU A 110 -9.83 -9.26 -12.23
N HIS A 111 -8.98 -8.26 -12.00
CA HIS A 111 -7.65 -8.12 -12.55
C HIS A 111 -6.62 -8.66 -11.56
N VAL A 112 -5.65 -9.44 -12.05
CA VAL A 112 -4.66 -10.11 -11.20
C VAL A 112 -3.28 -10.00 -11.85
N SER A 113 -2.28 -9.53 -11.07
CA SER A 113 -0.86 -9.58 -11.43
C SER A 113 -0.09 -10.27 -10.32
N TRP A 114 0.90 -11.10 -10.68
CA TRP A 114 1.63 -11.93 -9.72
C TRP A 114 3.05 -12.22 -10.20
N ASP A 115 3.95 -12.62 -9.28
CA ASP A 115 5.27 -13.19 -9.56
C ASP A 115 6.21 -12.26 -10.35
N GLN A 116 6.34 -11.00 -9.88
CA GLN A 116 7.03 -9.94 -10.59
C GLN A 116 8.25 -9.43 -9.82
N HIS A 117 9.44 -9.90 -10.20
CA HIS A 117 10.71 -9.34 -9.74
C HIS A 117 11.72 -9.33 -10.90
N ASN A 118 11.74 -8.22 -11.64
CA ASN A 118 12.55 -8.02 -12.84
C ASN A 118 12.26 -9.10 -13.91
N THR A 119 10.98 -9.38 -14.12
CA THR A 119 10.48 -10.41 -15.03
C THR A 119 9.45 -9.83 -15.98
N LYS A 120 9.17 -10.55 -17.08
CA LYS A 120 8.08 -10.18 -17.98
C LYS A 120 6.76 -10.06 -17.23
N LEU A 121 5.91 -9.12 -17.60
CA LEU A 121 4.58 -8.92 -17.03
C LEU A 121 3.80 -10.24 -17.00
N ARG A 122 3.25 -10.56 -15.83
CA ARG A 122 2.28 -11.64 -15.62
C ARG A 122 0.97 -11.01 -15.15
N TYR A 123 0.02 -11.02 -16.03
CA TYR A 123 -1.29 -10.40 -15.83
C TYR A 123 -2.37 -11.27 -16.45
N ALA A 124 -3.49 -11.41 -15.76
CA ALA A 124 -4.70 -12.04 -16.27
C ALA A 124 -5.94 -11.33 -15.71
N ARG A 125 -7.07 -11.50 -16.38
CA ARG A 125 -8.38 -11.00 -15.95
C ARG A 125 -9.33 -12.16 -15.74
N SER A 126 -10.33 -12.04 -14.87
CA SER A 126 -11.40 -13.04 -14.81
C SER A 126 -12.14 -13.13 -16.14
N LYS A 127 -12.59 -14.34 -16.50
CA LYS A 127 -13.35 -14.56 -17.76
C LYS A 127 -14.76 -13.94 -17.73
N PHE A 128 -15.34 -13.87 -16.53
CA PHE A 128 -16.67 -13.34 -16.30
C PHE A 128 -16.68 -12.42 -15.06
N PRO A 129 -17.61 -11.46 -14.97
CA PRO A 129 -17.77 -10.62 -13.80
C PRO A 129 -17.97 -11.44 -12.52
N LEU A 130 -17.33 -10.99 -11.45
CA LEU A 130 -17.42 -11.58 -10.11
C LEU A 130 -17.00 -13.06 -10.03
N GLU A 131 -16.30 -13.60 -11.04
CA GLU A 131 -15.83 -15.00 -11.07
C GLU A 131 -14.32 -15.12 -10.80
N LEU A 132 -13.88 -16.33 -10.42
CA LEU A 132 -12.51 -16.63 -10.06
C LEU A 132 -11.73 -17.33 -11.18
N GLU A 133 -12.37 -17.62 -12.31
CA GLU A 133 -11.70 -18.24 -13.45
C GLU A 133 -10.98 -17.18 -14.28
N LEU A 134 -9.67 -17.31 -14.43
CA LEU A 134 -8.84 -16.37 -15.15
C LEU A 134 -8.73 -16.73 -16.64
N THR A 135 -8.52 -15.72 -17.46
CA THR A 135 -8.02 -15.86 -18.85
C THR A 135 -6.62 -16.48 -18.86
N GLU A 136 -6.08 -16.74 -20.04
CA GLU A 136 -4.63 -16.87 -20.25
C GLU A 136 -3.93 -15.56 -19.90
N GLU A 137 -2.58 -15.60 -19.77
CA GLU A 137 -1.78 -14.39 -19.51
C GLU A 137 -1.95 -13.41 -20.67
N LEU A 138 -2.18 -12.14 -20.32
CA LEU A 138 -2.43 -11.04 -21.25
C LEU A 138 -1.29 -10.03 -21.15
N SER A 139 -1.03 -9.31 -22.25
CA SER A 139 -0.31 -8.05 -22.22
C SER A 139 -1.27 -6.92 -21.86
N MET A 140 -0.76 -5.84 -21.29
CA MET A 140 -1.53 -4.60 -21.08
C MET A 140 -1.37 -3.67 -22.29
N THR A 141 -0.18 -3.07 -22.44
CA THR A 141 0.14 -2.10 -23.49
C THR A 141 1.18 -2.62 -24.48
N GLY A 142 1.93 -3.66 -24.07
CA GLY A 142 3.11 -4.15 -24.81
C GLY A 142 4.35 -3.26 -24.64
N LEU A 143 4.26 -2.20 -23.82
CA LEU A 143 5.35 -1.25 -23.60
C LEU A 143 5.96 -1.44 -22.22
N GLN A 144 7.29 -1.59 -22.15
CA GLN A 144 8.06 -1.72 -20.87
C GLN A 144 7.62 -2.88 -19.96
N GLU A 145 7.08 -3.96 -20.54
CA GLU A 145 6.54 -5.11 -19.82
C GLU A 145 7.55 -6.25 -19.63
N ASP A 146 8.80 -6.09 -20.05
CA ASP A 146 9.80 -7.18 -19.99
C ASP A 146 10.51 -7.29 -18.64
N LYS A 147 10.58 -6.21 -17.86
CA LYS A 147 11.30 -6.13 -16.58
C LYS A 147 10.44 -5.49 -15.48
N VAL A 148 9.33 -6.12 -15.17
CA VAL A 148 8.35 -5.62 -14.19
C VAL A 148 8.73 -6.04 -12.76
N THR A 149 8.59 -5.12 -11.80
CA THR A 149 8.69 -5.40 -10.37
C THR A 149 7.67 -4.54 -9.61
N TYR A 150 7.15 -5.03 -8.49
CA TYR A 150 6.19 -4.34 -7.63
C TYR A 150 4.90 -3.94 -8.35
N PRO A 151 4.17 -4.89 -8.94
CA PRO A 151 2.88 -4.61 -9.57
C PRO A 151 1.87 -4.16 -8.53
N GLU A 152 1.16 -3.08 -8.80
CA GLU A 152 0.21 -2.50 -7.86
C GLU A 152 -0.99 -1.90 -8.60
N PHE A 153 -2.17 -2.47 -8.35
CA PHE A 153 -3.42 -1.92 -8.85
C PHE A 153 -4.02 -0.90 -7.89
N HIS A 154 -4.59 0.14 -8.45
CA HIS A 154 -5.38 1.14 -7.72
C HIS A 154 -6.69 1.41 -8.45
N ASN A 155 -7.80 1.41 -7.70
CA ASN A 155 -9.10 1.82 -8.21
C ASN A 155 -9.26 3.33 -8.06
N LEU A 156 -9.64 4.02 -9.13
CA LEU A 156 -10.02 5.42 -9.10
C LEU A 156 -11.54 5.58 -8.93
N ALA A 157 -11.97 6.71 -8.36
CA ALA A 157 -13.38 7.01 -8.11
C ALA A 157 -14.26 7.01 -9.38
N ASN A 158 -13.65 7.27 -10.54
CA ASN A 158 -14.33 7.25 -11.85
C ASN A 158 -14.43 5.85 -12.49
N GLY A 159 -14.13 4.79 -11.73
CA GLY A 159 -14.17 3.40 -12.20
C GLY A 159 -12.94 2.94 -13.00
N LYS A 160 -12.01 3.83 -13.32
CA LYS A 160 -10.74 3.46 -13.97
C LYS A 160 -9.82 2.73 -13.00
N LEU A 161 -8.97 1.85 -13.55
CA LEU A 161 -7.87 1.26 -12.79
C LEU A 161 -6.55 1.90 -13.19
N LEU A 162 -5.67 2.08 -12.23
CA LEU A 162 -4.26 2.31 -12.48
C LEU A 162 -3.48 1.04 -12.17
N PHE A 163 -2.42 0.81 -12.92
CA PHE A 163 -1.45 -0.23 -12.67
C PHE A 163 -0.06 0.38 -12.64
N CYS A 164 0.53 0.40 -11.46
CA CYS A 164 1.84 0.97 -11.21
C CYS A 164 2.87 -0.14 -11.09
N TYR A 165 4.05 0.04 -11.65
CA TYR A 165 5.15 -0.91 -11.52
C TYR A 165 6.50 -0.24 -11.79
N ARG A 166 7.57 -0.87 -11.30
CA ARG A 166 8.92 -0.52 -11.70
C ARG A 166 9.28 -1.27 -12.97
N SER A 167 9.68 -0.55 -14.00
CA SER A 167 10.37 -1.07 -15.16
C SER A 167 11.87 -0.94 -14.94
N GLY A 168 12.62 -2.04 -15.13
CA GLY A 168 14.06 -2.08 -14.91
C GLY A 168 14.49 -2.73 -13.61
N GLU A 169 15.79 -2.63 -13.31
CA GLU A 169 16.45 -3.36 -12.23
C GLU A 169 16.52 -2.58 -10.92
N SER A 170 16.89 -3.25 -9.82
CA SER A 170 17.17 -2.59 -8.53
C SER A 170 18.36 -1.62 -8.69
N GLY A 171 18.17 -0.36 -8.26
CA GLY A 171 19.14 0.72 -8.45
C GLY A 171 19.19 1.33 -9.84
N ARG A 172 18.32 0.89 -10.79
CA ARG A 172 18.25 1.40 -12.18
C ARG A 172 16.86 1.20 -12.76
N GLY A 173 15.83 1.68 -12.10
CA GLY A 173 14.46 1.44 -12.57
C GLY A 173 13.57 2.66 -12.46
N ASN A 174 12.60 2.73 -13.35
CA ASN A 174 11.67 3.84 -13.48
C ASN A 174 10.26 3.41 -13.08
N MET A 175 9.45 4.36 -12.60
CA MET A 175 8.05 4.12 -12.31
C MET A 175 7.20 4.31 -13.56
N VAL A 176 6.48 3.26 -13.93
CA VAL A 176 5.52 3.24 -15.04
C VAL A 176 4.11 3.19 -14.48
N ILE A 177 3.18 3.89 -15.11
CA ILE A 177 1.75 3.85 -14.79
C ILE A 177 0.96 3.54 -16.07
N ASN A 178 0.20 2.45 -16.05
CA ASN A 178 -0.82 2.16 -17.04
C ASN A 178 -2.21 2.48 -16.49
N SER A 179 -3.12 2.94 -17.34
CA SER A 179 -4.53 3.20 -17.03
C SER A 179 -5.43 2.25 -17.82
N TYR A 180 -6.38 1.63 -17.14
CA TYR A 180 -7.41 0.79 -17.77
C TYR A 180 -8.71 1.58 -17.91
N ASP A 181 -9.25 1.54 -19.11
CA ASP A 181 -10.52 2.12 -19.45
C ASP A 181 -11.57 1.01 -19.60
N VAL A 182 -12.58 1.03 -18.75
CA VAL A 182 -13.61 0.00 -18.66
C VAL A 182 -14.53 0.00 -19.90
N GLU A 183 -14.83 1.17 -20.48
CA GLU A 183 -15.72 1.29 -21.63
C GLU A 183 -15.10 0.65 -22.87
N THR A 184 -13.80 0.83 -23.07
CA THR A 184 -13.08 0.29 -24.21
C THR A 184 -12.41 -1.06 -23.91
N ASN A 185 -12.35 -1.50 -22.66
CA ASN A 185 -11.64 -2.69 -22.20
C ASN A 185 -10.13 -2.67 -22.57
N LYS A 186 -9.49 -1.51 -22.52
CA LYS A 186 -8.11 -1.33 -22.95
C LYS A 186 -7.23 -0.68 -21.89
N TRP A 187 -5.99 -1.15 -21.86
CA TRP A 187 -4.89 -0.50 -21.16
C TRP A 187 -4.21 0.52 -22.06
N THR A 188 -3.87 1.67 -21.50
CA THR A 188 -3.03 2.70 -22.12
C THR A 188 -1.89 3.06 -21.19
N GLN A 189 -0.70 3.32 -21.72
CA GLN A 189 0.41 3.79 -20.90
C GLN A 189 0.20 5.27 -20.58
N LEU A 190 -0.11 5.57 -19.33
CA LEU A 190 -0.36 6.93 -18.85
C LEU A 190 0.95 7.67 -18.58
N GLN A 191 1.90 6.99 -17.91
CA GLN A 191 3.23 7.50 -17.63
C GLN A 191 4.25 6.41 -17.95
N ASN A 192 5.14 6.70 -18.89
CA ASN A 192 6.21 5.79 -19.26
C ASN A 192 7.43 5.90 -18.32
N ASN A 193 7.54 7.00 -17.59
CA ASN A 193 8.63 7.29 -16.68
C ASN A 193 8.23 8.42 -15.71
N LEU A 194 7.37 8.13 -14.74
CA LEU A 194 6.96 9.16 -13.76
C LEU A 194 8.10 9.54 -12.82
N LEU A 195 8.75 8.52 -12.24
CA LEU A 195 9.92 8.68 -11.38
C LEU A 195 11.11 8.10 -12.10
N ASP A 196 12.03 8.97 -12.50
CA ASP A 196 13.22 8.58 -13.26
C ASP A 196 14.40 8.30 -12.34
N GLY A 197 14.88 7.08 -12.35
CA GLY A 197 16.11 6.69 -11.65
C GLY A 197 17.38 7.12 -12.37
N GLU A 198 17.31 7.75 -13.55
CA GLU A 198 18.46 8.25 -14.35
C GLU A 198 19.51 7.16 -14.62
N GLU A 199 19.09 5.89 -14.69
CA GLU A 199 19.94 4.71 -14.75
C GLU A 199 20.96 4.57 -13.62
N LYS A 200 20.82 5.37 -12.55
CA LYS A 200 21.74 5.43 -11.40
C LYS A 200 21.09 4.98 -10.10
N ARG A 201 19.76 5.10 -9.99
CA ARG A 201 19.01 4.82 -8.77
C ARG A 201 17.62 4.25 -9.06
N SER A 202 16.90 3.89 -8.01
CA SER A 202 15.47 3.54 -8.09
C SER A 202 14.67 4.29 -7.03
N ALA A 203 13.46 4.69 -7.38
CA ALA A 203 12.46 5.10 -6.42
C ALA A 203 11.76 3.87 -5.82
N TYR A 204 11.47 3.93 -4.52
CA TYR A 204 10.63 2.94 -3.83
C TYR A 204 9.45 3.68 -3.22
N TRP A 205 8.26 3.47 -3.74
CA TRP A 205 7.08 4.29 -3.49
C TRP A 205 5.99 3.59 -2.69
N GLN A 206 5.07 4.40 -2.20
CA GLN A 206 3.72 4.05 -1.75
C GLN A 206 2.73 5.03 -2.35
N THR A 207 1.58 4.51 -2.75
CA THR A 207 0.47 5.28 -3.31
C THR A 207 -0.71 5.24 -2.34
N ALA A 208 -1.40 6.36 -2.18
CA ALA A 208 -2.70 6.44 -1.53
C ALA A 208 -3.65 7.30 -2.37
N ILE A 209 -4.92 6.93 -2.37
CA ILE A 209 -5.97 7.70 -3.06
C ILE A 209 -6.88 8.27 -1.97
N ASP A 210 -7.10 9.58 -2.00
CA ASP A 210 -7.96 10.26 -1.04
C ASP A 210 -9.44 10.16 -1.43
N SER A 211 -10.33 10.67 -0.57
CA SER A 211 -11.78 10.65 -0.80
C SER A 211 -12.25 11.48 -2.00
N LEU A 212 -11.42 12.38 -2.51
CA LEU A 212 -11.69 13.19 -3.70
C LEU A 212 -11.16 12.54 -4.98
N GLY A 213 -10.45 11.40 -4.86
CA GLY A 213 -9.82 10.72 -5.98
C GLY A 213 -8.45 11.25 -6.36
N ASN A 214 -7.85 12.15 -5.57
CA ASN A 214 -6.48 12.57 -5.78
C ASN A 214 -5.52 11.42 -5.46
N ILE A 215 -4.47 11.30 -6.26
CA ILE A 215 -3.44 10.27 -6.10
C ILE A 215 -2.25 10.90 -5.39
N HIS A 216 -1.98 10.44 -4.18
CA HIS A 216 -0.81 10.82 -3.40
C HIS A 216 0.28 9.78 -3.59
N LEU A 217 1.51 10.22 -3.82
CA LEU A 217 2.68 9.39 -4.02
C LEU A 217 3.79 9.83 -3.10
N SER A 218 4.34 8.92 -2.31
CA SER A 218 5.58 9.15 -1.55
C SER A 218 6.61 8.09 -1.92
N TRP A 219 7.88 8.45 -1.93
CA TRP A 219 8.95 7.51 -2.23
C TRP A 219 10.23 7.86 -1.48
N VAL A 220 11.11 6.86 -1.38
CA VAL A 220 12.50 7.04 -1.00
C VAL A 220 13.38 6.71 -2.20
N TRP A 221 14.50 7.41 -2.35
CA TRP A 221 15.52 7.08 -3.33
C TRP A 221 16.46 5.99 -2.82
N ARG A 222 16.96 5.18 -3.73
CA ARG A 222 17.94 4.13 -3.45
C ARG A 222 19.01 4.13 -4.53
N GLU A 223 20.24 4.46 -4.15
CA GLU A 223 21.34 4.72 -5.08
C GLU A 223 21.97 3.44 -5.66
N THR A 224 21.91 2.32 -4.92
CA THR A 224 22.52 1.07 -5.36
C THR A 224 21.60 -0.11 -5.04
N TRP A 225 22.04 -1.33 -5.34
CA TRP A 225 21.35 -2.55 -4.90
C TRP A 225 21.32 -2.72 -3.38
N ASP A 226 22.20 -2.04 -2.64
CA ASP A 226 22.28 -2.10 -1.17
C ASP A 226 21.20 -1.21 -0.54
N VAL A 227 20.36 -1.80 0.33
CA VAL A 227 19.30 -1.08 1.04
C VAL A 227 19.83 0.04 1.94
N SER A 228 21.08 -0.01 2.38
CA SER A 228 21.69 1.07 3.16
C SER A 228 21.85 2.37 2.38
N SER A 229 21.74 2.31 1.06
CA SER A 229 21.76 3.50 0.19
C SER A 229 20.39 4.18 0.05
N ASN A 230 19.36 3.72 0.78
CA ASN A 230 18.09 4.44 0.85
C ASN A 230 18.27 5.78 1.54
N HIS A 231 17.63 6.82 1.01
CA HIS A 231 17.67 8.17 1.58
C HIS A 231 16.44 8.97 1.18
N ASP A 232 16.22 10.03 1.89
CA ASP A 232 15.17 11.02 1.69
C ASP A 232 13.75 10.43 1.54
N MET A 233 12.79 11.21 1.94
CA MET A 233 11.38 10.94 1.70
C MET A 233 10.84 12.03 0.80
N CYS A 234 10.37 11.64 -0.37
CA CYS A 234 9.85 12.56 -1.38
C CYS A 234 8.33 12.43 -1.51
N TYR A 235 7.72 13.42 -2.17
CA TYR A 235 6.28 13.48 -2.31
C TYR A 235 5.84 14.12 -3.63
N ALA A 236 4.70 13.64 -4.14
CA ALA A 236 3.96 14.24 -5.26
C ALA A 236 2.46 13.94 -5.11
N ILE A 237 1.63 14.78 -5.73
CA ILE A 237 0.17 14.58 -5.81
C ILE A 237 -0.30 14.80 -7.24
N SER A 238 -1.25 13.97 -7.69
CA SER A 238 -2.00 14.18 -8.93
C SER A 238 -3.48 14.38 -8.61
N ARG A 239 -4.09 15.40 -9.22
CA ARG A 239 -5.51 15.73 -9.05
C ARG A 239 -6.35 15.41 -10.28
N ASP A 240 -5.74 14.86 -11.31
CA ASP A 240 -6.35 14.60 -12.62
C ASP A 240 -6.19 13.13 -13.07
N GLY A 241 -6.09 12.22 -12.11
CA GLY A 241 -6.01 10.79 -12.38
C GLY A 241 -4.64 10.31 -12.84
N GLY A 242 -3.56 11.03 -12.52
CA GLY A 242 -2.17 10.64 -12.80
C GLY A 242 -1.60 11.27 -14.09
N ILE A 243 -2.31 12.22 -14.71
CA ILE A 243 -1.86 12.90 -15.94
C ILE A 243 -0.79 13.93 -15.61
N THR A 244 -1.10 14.86 -14.66
CA THR A 244 -0.14 15.85 -14.17
C THR A 244 0.13 15.66 -12.68
N TRP A 245 1.28 16.12 -12.24
CA TRP A 245 1.76 15.93 -10.88
C TRP A 245 2.26 17.25 -10.30
N GLU A 246 2.06 17.43 -8.99
CA GLU A 246 2.36 18.65 -8.25
C GLU A 246 3.12 18.32 -6.97
N GLN A 247 3.94 19.28 -6.51
CA GLN A 247 4.47 19.30 -5.15
C GLN A 247 3.35 19.63 -4.14
N SER A 248 3.60 19.46 -2.85
CA SER A 248 2.63 19.74 -1.78
C SER A 248 2.15 21.19 -1.76
N ASN A 249 2.95 22.13 -2.27
CA ASN A 249 2.64 23.55 -2.37
C ASN A 249 1.87 23.93 -3.65
N GLY A 250 1.55 22.98 -4.53
CA GLY A 250 0.85 23.16 -5.80
C GLY A 250 1.75 23.53 -7.00
N LYS A 251 3.07 23.54 -6.83
CA LYS A 251 4.00 23.74 -7.96
C LYS A 251 3.97 22.46 -8.82
N LYS A 252 3.69 22.63 -10.12
CA LYS A 252 3.69 21.52 -11.08
C LYS A 252 5.08 20.99 -11.33
N TYR A 253 5.17 19.67 -11.47
CA TYR A 253 6.36 19.01 -11.96
C TYR A 253 6.42 19.06 -13.49
N GLU A 254 7.62 19.25 -14.02
CA GLU A 254 7.97 18.86 -15.37
C GLU A 254 8.39 17.38 -15.30
N LEU A 255 7.70 16.52 -16.05
CA LEU A 255 7.95 15.07 -16.02
C LEU A 255 9.08 14.68 -16.98
N PRO A 256 9.89 13.68 -16.62
CA PRO A 256 9.85 12.87 -15.40
C PRO A 256 10.36 13.60 -14.15
N ILE A 257 9.94 13.13 -12.97
CA ILE A 257 10.49 13.58 -11.70
C ILE A 257 11.82 12.86 -11.45
N THR A 258 12.90 13.61 -11.33
CA THR A 258 14.25 13.13 -11.00
C THR A 258 14.58 13.40 -9.54
N GLN A 259 15.75 12.95 -9.07
CA GLN A 259 16.20 13.28 -7.72
C GLN A 259 16.36 14.80 -7.53
N GLU A 260 16.83 15.51 -8.56
CA GLU A 260 17.05 16.97 -8.50
C GLU A 260 15.74 17.76 -8.41
N THR A 261 14.68 17.28 -9.08
CA THR A 261 13.40 18.01 -9.16
C THR A 261 12.39 17.59 -8.10
N ALA A 262 12.63 16.45 -7.40
CA ALA A 262 11.73 15.91 -6.39
C ALA A 262 11.57 16.85 -5.19
N GLU A 263 10.34 17.02 -4.72
CA GLU A 263 10.09 17.62 -3.41
C GLU A 263 10.56 16.68 -2.32
N ILE A 264 11.48 17.11 -1.47
CA ILE A 264 11.90 16.39 -0.29
C ILE A 264 10.95 16.75 0.85
N ALA A 265 10.05 15.82 1.19
CA ALA A 265 9.18 15.94 2.35
C ALA A 265 9.97 15.83 3.67
N TRP A 266 11.01 15.01 3.69
CA TRP A 266 11.91 14.88 4.84
C TRP A 266 13.29 14.37 4.41
N GLU A 267 14.34 15.09 4.83
CA GLU A 267 15.72 14.66 4.60
C GLU A 267 16.08 13.47 5.50
N ILE A 268 16.56 12.39 4.92
CA ILE A 268 16.97 11.18 5.61
C ILE A 268 18.30 10.73 5.03
N PRO A 269 19.37 10.66 5.84
CA PRO A 269 20.68 10.29 5.32
C PRO A 269 20.75 8.80 4.94
N GLN A 270 21.62 8.46 4.00
CA GLN A 270 21.99 7.07 3.73
C GLN A 270 22.58 6.42 5.00
N LYS A 271 22.58 5.09 5.05
CA LYS A 271 23.10 4.28 6.17
C LYS A 271 22.35 4.49 7.50
N SER A 272 21.15 5.07 7.44
CA SER A 272 20.26 5.29 8.61
C SER A 272 19.35 4.11 8.92
N SER A 273 19.54 2.96 8.32
CA SER A 273 18.62 1.80 8.41
C SER A 273 17.21 2.11 7.88
N LEU A 274 17.08 3.09 7.00
CA LEU A 274 15.81 3.41 6.32
C LEU A 274 15.39 2.23 5.44
N ILE A 275 14.15 1.77 5.64
CA ILE A 275 13.56 0.74 4.78
C ILE A 275 12.99 1.36 3.50
N ASN A 276 13.11 0.64 2.38
CA ASN A 276 12.38 0.97 1.16
C ASN A 276 10.89 0.68 1.33
N GLN A 277 10.03 1.36 0.57
CA GLN A 277 8.57 1.36 0.65
C GLN A 277 8.06 1.81 2.03
N THR A 278 7.56 2.99 2.05
CA THR A 278 6.86 3.61 3.18
C THR A 278 5.40 3.15 3.17
N SER A 279 4.71 3.30 4.29
CA SER A 279 3.25 3.16 4.38
C SER A 279 2.64 4.55 4.43
N MET A 280 1.65 4.83 3.59
CA MET A 280 1.00 6.14 3.52
C MET A 280 -0.51 6.00 3.61
N VAL A 281 -1.14 6.96 4.27
CA VAL A 281 -2.58 7.16 4.31
C VAL A 281 -2.86 8.65 4.19
N VAL A 282 -4.03 9.00 3.68
CA VAL A 282 -4.50 10.38 3.59
C VAL A 282 -5.75 10.50 4.43
N ASP A 283 -5.84 11.53 5.27
CA ASP A 283 -7.03 11.77 6.08
C ASP A 283 -8.17 12.41 5.26
N LYS A 284 -9.31 12.61 5.91
CA LYS A 284 -10.50 13.19 5.26
C LYS A 284 -10.33 14.66 4.81
N GLU A 285 -9.35 15.37 5.36
CA GLU A 285 -8.96 16.72 4.97
C GLU A 285 -7.95 16.74 3.81
N GLY A 286 -7.51 15.57 3.33
CA GLY A 286 -6.53 15.45 2.25
C GLY A 286 -5.07 15.58 2.71
N VAL A 287 -4.82 15.43 4.01
CA VAL A 287 -3.47 15.48 4.58
C VAL A 287 -2.78 14.13 4.48
N PRO A 288 -1.62 14.02 3.82
CA PRO A 288 -0.86 12.79 3.77
C PRO A 288 -0.06 12.54 5.07
N TYR A 289 -0.07 11.29 5.53
CA TYR A 289 0.73 10.78 6.64
C TYR A 289 1.54 9.59 6.16
N ILE A 290 2.86 9.68 6.25
CA ILE A 290 3.81 8.71 5.70
C ILE A 290 4.58 8.09 6.86
N ALA A 291 4.38 6.78 7.09
CA ALA A 291 5.00 6.04 8.17
C ALA A 291 6.13 5.15 7.69
N THR A 292 7.29 5.24 8.32
CA THR A 292 8.44 4.37 8.11
C THR A 292 9.31 4.32 9.37
N TYR A 293 10.53 3.83 9.28
CA TYR A 293 11.51 3.92 10.35
C TYR A 293 12.91 4.23 9.80
N TRP A 294 13.67 4.95 10.59
CA TRP A 294 15.10 5.17 10.38
C TRP A 294 15.79 5.56 11.69
N ASN A 295 17.12 5.53 11.67
CA ASN A 295 17.95 5.88 12.81
C ASN A 295 18.54 7.29 12.62
N ASN A 296 18.47 8.10 13.65
CA ASN A 296 19.16 9.38 13.66
C ASN A 296 20.45 9.35 14.48
N ASP A 297 20.70 8.43 15.41
CA ASP A 297 21.96 8.38 16.20
C ASP A 297 22.06 7.18 17.16
N LYS A 298 20.95 6.53 17.51
CA LYS A 298 20.93 5.46 18.53
C LYS A 298 20.29 4.17 18.05
N SER A 299 19.01 4.19 17.82
CA SER A 299 18.24 3.03 17.36
C SER A 299 17.16 3.45 16.37
N PRO A 300 16.86 2.66 15.33
CA PRO A 300 15.78 2.96 14.41
C PRO A 300 14.46 3.12 15.16
N GLN A 301 13.79 4.25 14.94
CA GLN A 301 12.47 4.57 15.51
C GLN A 301 11.41 4.58 14.43
N TYR A 302 10.19 4.18 14.75
CA TYR A 302 9.04 4.47 13.91
C TYR A 302 8.79 5.98 13.88
N LYS A 303 8.49 6.48 12.71
CA LYS A 303 8.31 7.91 12.47
C LYS A 303 7.17 8.12 11.49
N VAL A 304 6.47 9.25 11.64
CA VAL A 304 5.43 9.67 10.71
C VAL A 304 5.78 11.07 10.22
N VAL A 305 5.95 11.20 8.90
CA VAL A 305 6.07 12.50 8.23
C VAL A 305 4.68 12.88 7.71
N TYR A 306 4.23 14.10 8.00
CA TYR A 306 2.91 14.57 7.61
C TYR A 306 2.92 16.05 7.26
N LEU A 307 1.97 16.46 6.41
CA LEU A 307 1.84 17.84 5.98
C LEU A 307 0.90 18.60 6.94
N LYS A 308 1.37 19.68 7.55
CA LYS A 308 0.55 20.56 8.38
C LYS A 308 0.91 22.03 8.12
N ASP A 309 -0.09 22.87 7.92
CA ASP A 309 0.09 24.29 7.65
C ASP A 309 1.07 24.55 6.49
N LYS A 310 0.96 23.74 5.41
CA LYS A 310 1.85 23.74 4.24
C LYS A 310 3.33 23.44 4.54
N GLN A 311 3.61 22.84 5.67
CA GLN A 311 4.96 22.44 6.07
C GLN A 311 4.98 20.96 6.45
N TRP A 312 6.03 20.26 6.03
CA TRP A 312 6.26 18.90 6.46
C TRP A 312 6.70 18.88 7.94
N LYS A 313 6.12 18.01 8.71
CA LYS A 313 6.37 17.80 10.15
C LYS A 313 6.74 16.35 10.40
N LEU A 314 7.48 16.12 11.48
CA LEU A 314 7.90 14.79 11.92
C LEU A 314 7.33 14.47 13.29
N LEU A 315 6.68 13.32 13.42
CA LEU A 315 6.37 12.67 14.68
C LEU A 315 7.33 11.50 14.88
N ASN A 316 8.05 11.49 16.00
CA ASN A 316 8.97 10.43 16.38
C ASN A 316 8.38 9.66 17.58
N THR A 317 8.42 8.32 17.52
CA THR A 317 7.80 7.51 18.58
C THR A 317 8.66 7.33 19.83
N ASP A 318 9.98 7.34 19.70
CA ASP A 318 11.01 7.27 20.78
C ASP A 318 10.95 6.05 21.73
N PHE A 319 10.08 5.07 21.50
CA PHE A 319 9.91 3.95 22.42
C PHE A 319 10.88 2.79 22.21
N ARG A 320 11.55 2.71 21.04
CA ARG A 320 12.47 1.62 20.73
C ARG A 320 13.84 1.84 21.38
N LYS A 321 14.38 0.76 21.99
CA LYS A 321 15.70 0.79 22.64
C LYS A 321 16.73 -0.12 21.97
N SER A 322 16.28 -1.06 21.12
CA SER A 322 17.16 -2.01 20.41
C SER A 322 17.61 -1.43 19.10
N SER A 323 18.92 -1.48 18.86
CA SER A 323 19.52 -1.06 17.60
C SER A 323 19.65 -2.23 16.62
N PHE A 324 19.66 -1.92 15.34
CA PHE A 324 20.04 -2.82 14.26
C PHE A 324 20.55 -2.01 13.07
N TYR A 325 21.27 -2.67 12.19
CA TYR A 325 21.71 -2.12 10.92
C TYR A 325 21.04 -2.85 9.76
N LEU A 326 20.54 -2.08 8.80
CA LEU A 326 19.93 -2.58 7.59
C LEU A 326 20.84 -2.30 6.39
N GLY A 327 21.39 -3.36 5.79
CA GLY A 327 22.30 -3.26 4.64
C GLY A 327 22.21 -4.50 3.74
N GLY A 328 22.81 -4.41 2.54
CA GLY A 328 22.83 -5.46 1.53
C GLY A 328 21.54 -5.57 0.71
N GLY A 329 21.44 -6.58 -0.15
CA GLY A 329 20.31 -6.83 -1.06
C GLY A 329 19.51 -8.09 -0.75
N GLY A 330 18.58 -8.44 -1.62
CA GLY A 330 17.73 -9.65 -1.55
C GLY A 330 16.61 -9.58 -0.51
N THR A 331 15.96 -10.72 -0.27
CA THR A 331 14.91 -10.85 0.76
C THR A 331 15.53 -10.76 2.14
N LYS A 332 15.17 -9.73 2.89
CA LYS A 332 15.70 -9.45 4.23
C LYS A 332 14.77 -9.94 5.33
N ARG A 333 15.37 -10.54 6.36
CA ARG A 333 14.72 -10.74 7.66
C ARG A 333 14.99 -9.50 8.50
N ILE A 334 14.00 -8.64 8.62
CA ILE A 334 14.10 -7.39 9.35
C ILE A 334 13.65 -7.63 10.79
N PRO A 335 14.37 -7.13 11.83
CA PRO A 335 14.06 -7.42 13.24
C PRO A 335 12.83 -6.67 13.76
N ILE A 336 12.24 -5.79 12.96
CA ILE A 336 10.99 -5.09 13.29
C ILE A 336 10.04 -5.11 12.10
N SER A 337 8.73 -4.99 12.35
CA SER A 337 7.73 -4.86 11.28
C SER A 337 7.94 -3.57 10.49
N ARG A 338 7.63 -3.60 9.21
CA ARG A 338 7.36 -2.37 8.46
C ARG A 338 6.02 -1.83 8.94
N PRO A 339 5.93 -0.53 9.30
CA PRO A 339 4.69 0.00 9.86
C PRO A 339 3.60 0.03 8.78
N LYS A 340 2.38 -0.36 9.16
CA LYS A 340 1.15 0.04 8.47
C LYS A 340 0.53 1.18 9.26
N ILE A 341 0.15 2.25 8.56
CA ILE A 341 -0.52 3.39 9.17
C ILE A 341 -2.01 3.35 8.85
N ILE A 342 -2.82 3.58 9.86
CA ILE A 342 -4.27 3.77 9.76
C ILE A 342 -4.61 5.04 10.55
N ILE A 343 -5.53 5.84 10.02
CA ILE A 343 -6.04 7.02 10.69
C ILE A 343 -7.54 6.86 10.88
N ASP A 344 -8.00 7.07 12.08
CA ASP A 344 -9.40 7.32 12.39
C ASP A 344 -9.63 8.82 12.66
N SER A 345 -10.83 9.20 13.08
CA SER A 345 -11.19 10.61 13.33
C SER A 345 -10.37 11.30 14.43
N GLU A 346 -9.66 10.54 15.26
CA GLU A 346 -9.02 11.06 16.47
C GLU A 346 -7.55 10.63 16.60
N ARG A 347 -7.12 9.54 15.94
CA ARG A 347 -5.85 8.88 16.23
C ARG A 347 -5.12 8.38 15.00
N ILE A 348 -3.80 8.35 15.11
CA ILE A 348 -2.90 7.67 14.19
C ILE A 348 -2.54 6.32 14.83
N HIS A 349 -2.81 5.23 14.11
CA HIS A 349 -2.44 3.88 14.53
C HIS A 349 -1.29 3.38 13.67
N LEU A 350 -0.25 2.85 14.31
CA LEU A 350 0.84 2.12 13.67
C LEU A 350 0.69 0.63 14.02
N LEU A 351 0.53 -0.21 13.00
CA LEU A 351 0.35 -1.65 13.12
C LEU A 351 1.62 -2.39 12.69
#